data_f760ac3d8b6d6a98ad9447923ab0d8f3
#
_entry.id   f760ac3d8b6d6a98ad9447923ab0d8f3
#
_cell.length_a   1.000
_cell.length_b   1.000
_cell.length_c   1.000
_cell.angle_alpha   90.00
_cell.angle_beta   90.00
_cell.angle_gamma   90.00
#
_symmetry.space_group_name_H-M   'P 1'
#
loop_
_entity.id
_entity.type
_entity.pdbx_description
1 polymer ?
#
loop_
_entity_poly.entity_id
_entity_poly.type
_entity_poly.pdbx_seq_one_letter_code
_entity_poly.pdbx_strand_id
1 'polypeptide(L)'
;MHRHEVREHAEVRHLSHFNSLFTGWGSRVYDVVMVRLTRRLYQRVIADLAALRLVEGKVLDAGTGPGTLVRELARRLPGLQVYGIDLSEDMIGIARAHARREQLEERVQFESGDVGHLPYPDQSFDVVVSTISMHHWYELEQPLRELYRVLRPGGRLWIYDFRFVKAQTLEKAKALTPFAETTLKHRLVRTGRSPFALYRCFALQKTAQRDHQQD
;
A
#
# COMPACT_ATOMS: atom_id res chain seq x y z
N MET A 1 -26.19 0.46 -24.84
CA MET A 1 -25.39 1.66 -24.95
C MET A 1 -25.51 2.63 -23.77
N HIS A 2 -26.61 2.65 -23.01
CA HIS A 2 -26.85 3.66 -21.94
C HIS A 2 -26.23 3.36 -20.57
N ARG A 3 -25.66 2.18 -20.34
CA ARG A 3 -25.02 1.80 -19.04
C ARG A 3 -23.52 2.09 -18.96
N HIS A 4 -22.82 2.30 -20.07
CA HIS A 4 -21.39 2.66 -20.10
C HIS A 4 -21.17 4.15 -19.83
N GLU A 5 -22.00 5.03 -20.38
CA GLU A 5 -21.86 6.49 -20.20
C GLU A 5 -22.13 6.97 -18.77
N VAL A 6 -23.01 6.28 -18.02
CA VAL A 6 -23.30 6.63 -16.61
C VAL A 6 -22.15 6.28 -15.68
N ARG A 7 -21.32 5.28 -16.02
CA ARG A 7 -20.14 4.90 -15.23
C ARG A 7 -18.99 5.90 -15.41
N GLU A 8 -18.70 6.34 -16.62
CA GLU A 8 -17.65 7.31 -16.91
C GLU A 8 -17.89 8.67 -16.23
N HIS A 9 -19.14 9.14 -16.16
CA HIS A 9 -19.47 10.41 -15.49
C HIS A 9 -19.44 10.34 -13.96
N ALA A 10 -19.53 9.14 -13.34
CA ALA A 10 -19.39 8.96 -11.90
C ALA A 10 -17.91 8.98 -11.47
N GLU A 11 -17.02 8.37 -12.26
CA GLU A 11 -15.57 8.36 -11.99
C GLU A 11 -14.96 9.77 -12.10
N VAL A 12 -15.34 10.55 -13.10
CA VAL A 12 -14.86 11.93 -13.28
C VAL A 12 -15.32 12.87 -12.17
N ARG A 13 -16.48 12.65 -11.56
CA ARG A 13 -16.98 13.48 -10.46
C ARG A 13 -16.24 13.25 -9.14
N HIS A 14 -15.76 12.03 -8.85
CA HIS A 14 -14.99 11.76 -7.63
C HIS A 14 -13.58 12.37 -7.69
N LEU A 15 -12.94 12.37 -8.85
CA LEU A 15 -11.63 13.02 -9.05
C LEU A 15 -11.72 14.55 -8.95
N SER A 16 -12.84 15.16 -9.39
CA SER A 16 -13.02 16.61 -9.29
C SER A 16 -13.27 17.12 -7.86
N HIS A 17 -13.89 16.33 -7.00
CA HIS A 17 -14.12 16.71 -5.60
C HIS A 17 -12.85 16.64 -4.74
N PHE A 18 -11.90 15.76 -5.08
CA PHE A 18 -10.63 15.68 -4.37
C PHE A 18 -9.73 16.89 -4.68
N ASN A 19 -9.74 17.38 -5.92
CA ASN A 19 -8.98 18.57 -6.31
C ASN A 19 -9.54 19.88 -5.74
N SER A 20 -10.83 20.00 -5.47
CA SER A 20 -11.43 21.24 -4.98
C SER A 20 -11.19 21.53 -3.50
N LEU A 21 -10.82 20.52 -2.70
CA LEU A 21 -10.49 20.69 -1.28
C LEU A 21 -9.06 21.22 -1.03
N PHE A 22 -8.21 21.26 -2.07
CA PHE A 22 -6.80 21.61 -1.96
C PHE A 22 -6.41 22.97 -2.53
N THR A 23 -7.37 23.84 -2.88
CA THR A 23 -7.09 25.19 -3.36
C THR A 23 -7.27 26.20 -2.22
N GLY A 24 -6.16 26.60 -1.57
CA GLY A 24 -6.18 27.72 -0.63
C GLY A 24 -5.11 27.66 0.46
N TRP A 25 -5.00 28.72 1.23
CA TRP A 25 -4.05 28.91 2.35
C TRP A 25 -4.12 27.80 3.41
N GLY A 26 -5.27 27.12 3.54
CA GLY A 26 -5.45 25.96 4.42
C GLY A 26 -4.66 24.73 3.98
N SER A 27 -4.27 24.62 2.71
CA SER A 27 -3.53 23.48 2.16
C SER A 27 -2.12 23.37 2.74
N ARG A 28 -1.41 24.48 2.94
CA ARG A 28 -0.02 24.47 3.44
C ARG A 28 0.10 23.96 4.87
N VAL A 29 -0.82 24.33 5.76
CA VAL A 29 -0.83 23.86 7.15
C VAL A 29 -1.25 22.39 7.19
N TYR A 30 -2.26 22.01 6.39
CA TYR A 30 -2.68 20.62 6.21
C TYR A 30 -1.54 19.76 5.68
N ASP A 31 -0.84 20.22 4.63
CA ASP A 31 0.30 19.51 4.04
C ASP A 31 1.43 19.29 5.06
N VAL A 32 1.81 20.32 5.82
CA VAL A 32 2.86 20.20 6.84
C VAL A 32 2.46 19.23 7.95
N VAL A 33 1.22 19.26 8.40
CA VAL A 33 0.72 18.35 9.44
C VAL A 33 0.61 16.93 8.91
N MET A 34 0.06 16.74 7.71
CA MET A 34 -0.07 15.43 7.07
C MET A 34 1.29 14.82 6.73
N VAL A 35 2.23 15.61 6.22
CA VAL A 35 3.61 15.16 5.98
C VAL A 35 4.28 14.71 7.29
N ARG A 36 4.08 15.43 8.40
CA ARG A 36 4.62 15.00 9.71
C ARG A 36 3.97 13.74 10.26
N LEU A 37 2.66 13.60 10.10
CA LEU A 37 1.92 12.42 10.55
C LEU A 37 2.29 11.19 9.72
N THR A 38 2.32 11.33 8.39
CA THR A 38 2.71 10.24 7.48
C THR A 38 4.18 9.85 7.66
N ARG A 39 5.09 10.80 7.88
CA ARG A 39 6.50 10.49 8.15
C ARG A 39 6.68 9.58 9.37
N ARG A 40 5.94 9.81 10.45
CA ARG A 40 5.98 8.95 11.64
C ARG A 40 5.38 7.58 11.37
N LEU A 41 4.33 7.51 10.55
CA LEU A 41 3.77 6.25 10.10
C LEU A 41 4.79 5.46 9.27
N TYR A 42 5.44 6.10 8.31
CA TYR A 42 6.48 5.46 7.50
C TYR A 42 7.64 4.93 8.34
N GLN A 43 8.10 5.69 9.34
CA GLN A 43 9.10 5.20 10.30
C GLN A 43 8.64 3.92 11.01
N ARG A 44 7.36 3.83 11.35
CA ARG A 44 6.80 2.63 11.97
C ARG A 44 6.75 1.47 10.99
N VAL A 45 6.29 1.69 9.76
CA VAL A 45 6.26 0.67 8.69
C VAL A 45 7.66 0.12 8.43
N ILE A 46 8.65 1.00 8.33
CA ILE A 46 10.05 0.62 8.13
C ILE A 46 10.57 -0.21 9.31
N ALA A 47 10.25 0.17 10.54
CA ALA A 47 10.65 -0.59 11.73
C ALA A 47 10.00 -1.98 11.75
N ASP A 48 8.73 -2.08 11.37
CA ASP A 48 8.01 -3.36 11.28
C ASP A 48 8.62 -4.25 10.16
N LEU A 49 8.99 -3.68 9.00
CA LEU A 49 9.69 -4.41 7.92
C LEU A 49 11.11 -4.84 8.34
N ALA A 50 11.86 -3.97 8.98
CA ALA A 50 13.21 -4.30 9.48
C ALA A 50 13.18 -5.46 10.50
N ALA A 51 12.10 -5.55 11.30
CA ALA A 51 11.92 -6.63 12.26
C ALA A 51 11.72 -8.01 11.60
N LEU A 52 11.38 -8.07 10.31
CA LEU A 52 11.33 -9.32 9.54
C LEU A 52 12.73 -9.90 9.26
N ARG A 53 13.79 -9.08 9.41
CA ARG A 53 15.18 -9.46 9.15
C ARG A 53 15.40 -10.08 7.76
N LEU A 54 14.67 -9.59 6.76
CA LEU A 54 14.91 -9.98 5.36
C LEU A 54 16.28 -9.43 4.94
N VAL A 55 17.20 -10.33 4.61
CA VAL A 55 18.53 -9.98 4.11
C VAL A 55 18.41 -9.43 2.70
N GLU A 56 17.57 -10.07 1.88
CA GLU A 56 17.20 -9.67 0.52
C GLU A 56 15.73 -9.97 0.29
N GLY A 57 15.14 -9.32 -0.69
CA GLY A 57 13.72 -9.55 -1.03
C GLY A 57 13.11 -8.42 -1.83
N LYS A 58 11.87 -8.66 -2.25
CA LYS A 58 11.06 -7.69 -3.02
C LYS A 58 9.87 -7.21 -2.20
N VAL A 59 9.73 -5.90 -2.10
CA VAL A 59 8.63 -5.24 -1.39
C VAL A 59 7.84 -4.38 -2.37
N LEU A 60 6.53 -4.50 -2.37
CA LEU A 60 5.60 -3.65 -3.11
C LEU A 60 4.89 -2.70 -2.15
N ASP A 61 4.85 -1.40 -2.48
CA ASP A 61 3.99 -0.38 -1.85
C ASP A 61 2.80 -0.10 -2.78
N ALA A 62 1.61 -0.56 -2.40
CA ALA A 62 0.37 -0.45 -3.17
C ALA A 62 -0.37 0.83 -2.76
N GLY A 63 -0.49 1.78 -3.71
CA GLY A 63 -0.93 3.15 -3.46
C GLY A 63 0.22 4.00 -2.93
N THR A 64 1.35 4.00 -3.66
CA THR A 64 2.63 4.60 -3.21
C THR A 64 2.65 6.12 -3.21
N GLY A 65 1.69 6.78 -3.91
CA GLY A 65 1.69 8.22 -4.10
C GLY A 65 3.03 8.73 -4.66
N PRO A 66 3.63 9.77 -4.06
CA PRO A 66 4.90 10.35 -4.53
C PRO A 66 6.14 9.51 -4.16
N GLY A 67 5.97 8.23 -3.80
CA GLY A 67 7.04 7.26 -3.57
C GLY A 67 7.86 7.47 -2.28
N THR A 68 7.33 8.17 -1.30
CA THR A 68 8.10 8.53 -0.08
C THR A 68 8.48 7.28 0.72
N LEU A 69 7.54 6.35 0.95
CA LEU A 69 7.83 5.10 1.68
C LEU A 69 8.84 4.24 0.92
N VAL A 70 8.66 4.08 -0.39
CA VAL A 70 9.55 3.29 -1.26
C VAL A 70 11.01 3.76 -1.16
N ARG A 71 11.24 5.09 -1.29
CA ARG A 71 12.59 5.67 -1.20
C ARG A 71 13.20 5.53 0.19
N GLU A 72 12.42 5.73 1.25
CA GLU A 72 12.88 5.54 2.63
C GLU A 72 13.22 4.07 2.93
N LEU A 73 12.45 3.11 2.40
CA LEU A 73 12.75 1.68 2.50
C LEU A 73 14.06 1.35 1.78
N ALA A 74 14.22 1.81 0.54
CA ALA A 74 15.42 1.58 -0.24
C ALA A 74 16.68 2.10 0.45
N ARG A 75 16.61 3.25 1.11
CA ARG A 75 17.76 3.80 1.85
C ARG A 75 18.12 3.02 3.11
N ARG A 76 17.11 2.55 3.85
CA ARG A 76 17.31 1.98 5.18
C ARG A 76 17.48 0.47 5.19
N LEU A 77 16.97 -0.21 4.16
CA LEU A 77 17.00 -1.65 4.01
C LEU A 77 17.70 -2.00 2.68
N PRO A 78 19.04 -1.94 2.65
CA PRO A 78 19.82 -2.03 1.41
C PRO A 78 19.71 -3.37 0.67
N GLY A 79 19.30 -4.45 1.31
CA GLY A 79 19.04 -5.74 0.65
C GLY A 79 17.73 -5.83 -0.10
N LEU A 80 16.82 -4.84 0.05
CA LEU A 80 15.50 -4.91 -0.57
C LEU A 80 15.46 -4.19 -1.92
N GLN A 81 14.79 -4.80 -2.90
CA GLN A 81 14.28 -4.16 -4.09
C GLN A 81 12.85 -3.67 -3.79
N VAL A 82 12.59 -2.39 -3.99
CA VAL A 82 11.32 -1.79 -3.59
C VAL A 82 10.56 -1.26 -4.79
N TYR A 83 9.31 -1.65 -4.87
CA TYR A 83 8.38 -1.32 -5.95
C TYR A 83 7.27 -0.44 -5.41
N GLY A 84 6.83 0.52 -6.20
CA GLY A 84 5.66 1.35 -5.89
C GLY A 84 4.69 1.36 -7.05
N ILE A 85 3.41 1.19 -6.77
CA ILE A 85 2.34 1.32 -7.76
C ILE A 85 1.32 2.34 -7.28
N ASP A 86 0.83 3.18 -8.19
CA ASP A 86 -0.24 4.14 -7.92
C ASP A 86 -1.09 4.34 -9.16
N LEU A 87 -2.38 4.60 -8.98
CA LEU A 87 -3.29 4.86 -10.09
C LEU A 87 -2.97 6.18 -10.82
N SER A 88 -2.39 7.14 -10.11
CA SER A 88 -2.05 8.48 -10.62
C SER A 88 -0.69 8.49 -11.31
N GLU A 89 -0.69 8.70 -12.63
CA GLU A 89 0.54 8.91 -13.41
C GLU A 89 1.35 10.12 -12.92
N ASP A 90 0.69 11.18 -12.46
CA ASP A 90 1.35 12.37 -11.92
C ASP A 90 2.15 12.02 -10.65
N MET A 91 1.55 11.24 -9.74
CA MET A 91 2.24 10.78 -8.54
C MET A 91 3.44 9.90 -8.88
N ILE A 92 3.30 9.01 -9.85
CA ILE A 92 4.41 8.17 -10.34
C ILE A 92 5.51 9.01 -11.00
N GLY A 93 5.14 10.04 -11.77
CA GLY A 93 6.08 11.01 -12.34
C GLY A 93 6.90 11.71 -11.25
N ILE A 94 6.25 12.17 -10.18
CA ILE A 94 6.89 12.78 -9.00
C ILE A 94 7.80 11.77 -8.29
N ALA A 95 7.31 10.55 -8.08
CA ALA A 95 8.08 9.49 -7.41
C ALA A 95 9.39 9.16 -8.15
N ARG A 96 9.31 9.01 -9.48
CA ARG A 96 10.47 8.78 -10.35
C ARG A 96 11.46 9.95 -10.33
N ALA A 97 10.96 11.20 -10.36
CA ALA A 97 11.80 12.39 -10.28
C ALA A 97 12.54 12.48 -8.94
N HIS A 98 11.89 12.13 -7.83
CA HIS A 98 12.51 12.07 -6.52
C HIS A 98 13.57 10.97 -6.44
N ALA A 99 13.28 9.76 -6.95
CA ALA A 99 14.23 8.65 -6.97
C ALA A 99 15.51 9.01 -7.73
N ARG A 100 15.38 9.64 -8.92
CA ARG A 100 16.53 10.13 -9.69
C ARG A 100 17.38 11.12 -8.91
N ARG A 101 16.78 12.12 -8.27
CA ARG A 101 17.51 13.09 -7.47
C ARG A 101 18.25 12.48 -6.29
N GLU A 102 17.79 11.34 -5.82
CA GLU A 102 18.33 10.60 -4.68
C GLU A 102 19.23 9.44 -5.09
N GLN A 103 19.44 9.23 -6.40
CA GLN A 103 20.27 8.16 -6.98
C GLN A 103 19.81 6.76 -6.53
N LEU A 104 18.50 6.54 -6.54
CA LEU A 104 17.87 5.29 -6.11
C LEU A 104 17.28 4.47 -7.25
N GLU A 105 17.45 4.87 -8.54
CA GLU A 105 16.77 4.25 -9.69
C GLU A 105 17.05 2.76 -9.84
N GLU A 106 18.24 2.32 -9.48
CA GLU A 106 18.60 0.89 -9.56
C GLU A 106 17.94 0.03 -8.47
N ARG A 107 17.39 0.67 -7.44
CA ARG A 107 16.85 0.02 -6.26
C ARG A 107 15.36 0.16 -6.08
N VAL A 108 14.74 1.09 -6.82
CA VAL A 108 13.32 1.34 -6.76
C VAL A 108 12.71 1.31 -8.15
N GLN A 109 11.50 0.78 -8.25
CA GLN A 109 10.73 0.79 -9.50
C GLN A 109 9.34 1.38 -9.21
N PHE A 110 8.84 2.19 -10.13
CA PHE A 110 7.53 2.82 -10.01
C PHE A 110 6.71 2.56 -11.27
N GLU A 111 5.48 2.07 -11.07
CA GLU A 111 4.53 1.78 -12.14
C GLU A 111 3.22 2.52 -11.90
N SER A 112 2.63 3.03 -12.98
CA SER A 112 1.24 3.50 -12.95
C SER A 112 0.31 2.31 -13.17
N GLY A 113 -0.69 2.14 -12.29
CA GLY A 113 -1.62 1.03 -12.42
C GLY A 113 -2.59 0.90 -11.25
N ASP A 114 -3.61 0.08 -11.48
CA ASP A 114 -4.65 -0.23 -10.52
C ASP A 114 -4.22 -1.41 -9.62
N VAL A 115 -4.40 -1.26 -8.31
CA VAL A 115 -4.16 -2.35 -7.33
C VAL A 115 -5.07 -3.55 -7.58
N GLY A 116 -6.21 -3.34 -8.22
CA GLY A 116 -7.12 -4.41 -8.65
C GLY A 116 -6.62 -5.20 -9.88
N HIS A 117 -5.57 -4.74 -10.58
CA HIS A 117 -5.01 -5.35 -11.79
C HIS A 117 -3.49 -5.12 -11.85
N LEU A 118 -2.77 -5.77 -10.95
CA LEU A 118 -1.33 -5.55 -10.79
C LEU A 118 -0.51 -6.09 -11.98
N PRO A 119 0.37 -5.26 -12.59
CA PRO A 119 1.18 -5.65 -13.75
C PRO A 119 2.40 -6.51 -13.37
N TYR A 120 2.28 -7.31 -12.31
CA TYR A 120 3.36 -8.15 -11.82
C TYR A 120 2.99 -9.63 -11.94
N PRO A 121 3.96 -10.51 -12.19
CA PRO A 121 3.74 -11.96 -12.18
C PRO A 121 3.29 -12.47 -10.81
N ASP A 122 2.70 -13.65 -10.80
CA ASP A 122 2.39 -14.36 -9.57
C ASP A 122 3.64 -14.53 -8.70
N GLN A 123 3.46 -14.52 -7.39
CA GLN A 123 4.52 -14.83 -6.42
C GLN A 123 5.80 -13.99 -6.59
N SER A 124 5.64 -12.71 -6.92
CA SER A 124 6.76 -11.77 -7.16
C SER A 124 7.32 -11.16 -5.88
N PHE A 125 6.51 -11.02 -4.83
CA PHE A 125 6.86 -10.21 -3.65
C PHE A 125 6.87 -11.01 -2.36
N ASP A 126 7.84 -10.71 -1.52
CA ASP A 126 7.96 -11.24 -0.16
C ASP A 126 7.03 -10.51 0.80
N VAL A 127 6.89 -9.19 0.60
CA VAL A 127 5.99 -8.35 1.37
C VAL A 127 5.27 -7.37 0.44
N VAL A 128 3.99 -7.19 0.68
CA VAL A 128 3.21 -6.07 0.13
C VAL A 128 2.78 -5.18 1.30
N VAL A 129 3.01 -3.89 1.16
CA VAL A 129 2.50 -2.88 2.08
C VAL A 129 1.52 -1.96 1.34
N SER A 130 0.57 -1.39 2.07
CA SER A 130 -0.25 -0.28 1.60
C SER A 130 -0.40 0.71 2.75
N THR A 131 -0.20 2.01 2.47
CA THR A 131 -0.24 3.04 3.51
C THR A 131 -1.20 4.16 3.12
N ILE A 132 -2.28 4.33 3.91
CA ILE A 132 -3.28 5.39 3.73
C ILE A 132 -3.84 5.39 2.29
N SER A 133 -4.15 4.21 1.77
CA SER A 133 -4.64 4.03 0.41
C SER A 133 -5.91 3.17 0.36
N MET A 134 -6.04 2.13 1.20
CA MET A 134 -7.14 1.17 1.14
C MET A 134 -8.53 1.83 1.27
N HIS A 135 -8.66 2.92 2.02
CA HIS A 135 -9.93 3.63 2.18
C HIS A 135 -10.43 4.31 0.88
N HIS A 136 -9.59 4.38 -0.15
CA HIS A 136 -9.95 4.82 -1.50
C HIS A 136 -10.33 3.67 -2.44
N TRP A 137 -10.11 2.41 -2.06
CA TRP A 137 -10.43 1.28 -2.91
C TRP A 137 -11.95 1.08 -2.91
N TYR A 138 -12.54 1.16 -4.11
CA TYR A 138 -14.00 1.07 -4.27
C TYR A 138 -14.55 -0.29 -3.85
N GLU A 139 -13.84 -1.37 -4.23
CA GLU A 139 -14.10 -2.75 -3.83
C GLU A 139 -12.81 -3.35 -3.28
N LEU A 140 -12.90 -4.07 -2.16
CA LEU A 140 -11.72 -4.65 -1.53
C LEU A 140 -11.38 -6.05 -2.06
N GLU A 141 -12.34 -6.74 -2.65
CA GLU A 141 -12.16 -8.14 -3.05
C GLU A 141 -11.15 -8.29 -4.18
N GLN A 142 -11.30 -7.51 -5.25
CA GLN A 142 -10.41 -7.59 -6.39
C GLN A 142 -8.98 -7.17 -6.04
N PRO A 143 -8.72 -6.04 -5.37
CA PRO A 143 -7.40 -5.74 -4.84
C PRO A 143 -6.82 -6.84 -3.96
N LEU A 144 -7.60 -7.41 -3.03
CA LEU A 144 -7.10 -8.48 -2.17
C LEU A 144 -6.73 -9.75 -2.95
N ARG A 145 -7.45 -10.09 -4.04
CA ARG A 145 -7.11 -11.21 -4.94
C ARG A 145 -5.76 -10.96 -5.61
N GLU A 146 -5.55 -9.78 -6.15
CA GLU A 146 -4.32 -9.39 -6.81
C GLU A 146 -3.13 -9.35 -5.84
N LEU A 147 -3.33 -8.76 -4.65
CA LEU A 147 -2.33 -8.73 -3.60
C LEU A 147 -1.95 -10.14 -3.13
N TYR A 148 -2.93 -11.05 -3.04
CA TYR A 148 -2.64 -12.46 -2.76
C TYR A 148 -1.86 -13.13 -3.89
N ARG A 149 -2.26 -12.89 -5.15
CA ARG A 149 -1.64 -13.49 -6.33
C ARG A 149 -0.14 -13.15 -6.40
N VAL A 150 0.19 -11.87 -6.24
CA VAL A 150 1.57 -11.39 -6.35
C VAL A 150 2.45 -11.71 -5.14
N LEU A 151 1.87 -12.07 -4.00
CA LEU A 151 2.64 -12.52 -2.83
C LEU A 151 3.19 -13.93 -3.06
N ARG A 152 4.43 -14.17 -2.65
CA ARG A 152 5.04 -15.50 -2.54
C ARG A 152 4.34 -16.34 -1.47
N PRO A 153 4.38 -17.67 -1.52
CA PRO A 153 4.00 -18.51 -0.40
C PRO A 153 4.75 -18.09 0.88
N GLY A 154 4.02 -17.89 1.98
CA GLY A 154 4.56 -17.33 3.22
C GLY A 154 4.73 -15.82 3.25
N GLY A 155 4.52 -15.15 2.12
CA GLY A 155 4.60 -13.68 1.98
C GLY A 155 3.54 -12.96 2.82
N ARG A 156 3.77 -11.69 3.10
CA ARG A 156 2.96 -10.90 4.02
C ARG A 156 2.35 -9.68 3.37
N LEU A 157 1.07 -9.43 3.67
CA LEU A 157 0.35 -8.21 3.35
C LEU A 157 0.16 -7.38 4.63
N TRP A 158 0.63 -6.14 4.61
CA TRP A 158 0.40 -5.18 5.67
C TRP A 158 -0.29 -3.93 5.13
N ILE A 159 -1.47 -3.61 5.68
CA ILE A 159 -2.22 -2.41 5.32
C ILE A 159 -2.26 -1.51 6.54
N TYR A 160 -1.70 -0.32 6.41
CA TYR A 160 -1.74 0.73 7.42
C TYR A 160 -2.71 1.81 6.96
N ASP A 161 -3.82 1.93 7.65
CA ASP A 161 -4.83 2.92 7.29
C ASP A 161 -5.37 3.63 8.54
N PHE A 162 -6.23 4.61 8.35
CA PHE A 162 -6.83 5.33 9.46
C PHE A 162 -7.60 4.39 10.39
N ARG A 163 -7.60 4.70 11.70
CA ARG A 163 -8.26 3.88 12.73
C ARG A 163 -9.76 3.69 12.53
N PHE A 164 -10.41 4.59 11.79
CA PHE A 164 -11.84 4.48 11.50
C PHE A 164 -12.17 3.40 10.47
N VAL A 165 -11.19 2.95 9.67
CA VAL A 165 -11.37 1.79 8.79
C VAL A 165 -11.63 0.55 9.65
N LYS A 166 -12.80 -0.06 9.46
CA LYS A 166 -13.27 -1.16 10.31
C LYS A 166 -12.65 -2.49 9.89
N ALA A 167 -12.13 -3.25 10.85
CA ALA A 167 -11.62 -4.59 10.60
C ALA A 167 -12.67 -5.54 10.01
N GLN A 168 -13.92 -5.37 10.41
CA GLN A 168 -15.04 -6.17 9.88
C GLN A 168 -15.24 -6.01 8.37
N THR A 169 -14.98 -4.81 7.81
CA THR A 169 -15.09 -4.58 6.36
C THR A 169 -14.04 -5.39 5.62
N LEU A 170 -12.79 -5.36 6.10
CA LEU A 170 -11.70 -6.15 5.51
C LEU A 170 -11.90 -7.66 5.71
N GLU A 171 -12.43 -8.08 6.88
CA GLU A 171 -12.72 -9.48 7.16
C GLU A 171 -13.78 -10.06 6.22
N LYS A 172 -14.85 -9.30 5.94
CA LYS A 172 -15.89 -9.69 4.98
C LYS A 172 -15.34 -9.83 3.56
N ALA A 173 -14.59 -8.83 3.10
CA ALA A 173 -13.98 -8.87 1.76
C ALA A 173 -12.96 -10.03 1.64
N LYS A 174 -12.12 -10.22 2.66
CA LYS A 174 -11.14 -11.31 2.73
C LYS A 174 -11.79 -12.68 2.56
N ALA A 175 -12.96 -12.90 3.19
CA ALA A 175 -13.67 -14.19 3.14
C ALA A 175 -14.05 -14.61 1.70
N LEU A 176 -14.13 -13.66 0.77
CA LEU A 176 -14.45 -13.87 -0.65
C LEU A 176 -13.20 -13.99 -1.54
N THR A 177 -12.03 -14.10 -0.95
CA THR A 177 -10.74 -14.12 -1.65
C THR A 177 -9.89 -15.32 -1.21
N PRO A 178 -8.77 -15.62 -1.88
CA PRO A 178 -7.86 -16.68 -1.44
C PRO A 178 -7.25 -16.46 -0.03
N PHE A 179 -7.43 -15.28 0.59
CA PHE A 179 -7.09 -15.07 1.98
C PHE A 179 -8.13 -15.65 2.96
N ALA A 180 -9.24 -16.26 2.51
CA ALA A 180 -10.33 -16.72 3.36
C ALA A 180 -9.85 -17.54 4.58
N GLU A 181 -8.97 -18.50 4.34
CA GLU A 181 -8.44 -19.39 5.38
C GLU A 181 -7.34 -18.75 6.26
N THR A 182 -6.92 -17.52 5.95
CA THR A 182 -5.87 -16.85 6.73
C THR A 182 -6.45 -16.07 7.89
N THR A 183 -5.70 -15.92 8.96
CA THR A 183 -6.11 -15.10 10.10
C THR A 183 -5.79 -13.63 9.84
N LEU A 184 -6.81 -12.76 9.86
CA LEU A 184 -6.61 -11.31 9.87
C LEU A 184 -6.17 -10.87 11.28
N LYS A 185 -4.93 -10.44 11.40
CA LYS A 185 -4.43 -9.77 12.61
C LYS A 185 -4.56 -8.26 12.44
N HIS A 186 -4.97 -7.56 13.47
CA HIS A 186 -4.97 -6.10 13.43
C HIS A 186 -4.57 -5.49 14.78
N ARG A 187 -3.95 -4.32 14.71
CA ARG A 187 -3.56 -3.56 15.90
C ARG A 187 -3.67 -2.06 15.66
N LEU A 188 -3.92 -1.31 16.70
CA LEU A 188 -3.81 0.15 16.64
C LEU A 188 -2.33 0.56 16.59
N VAL A 189 -2.04 1.56 15.77
CA VAL A 189 -0.69 2.07 15.55
C VAL A 189 -0.59 3.48 16.12
N ARG A 190 0.26 3.62 17.13
CA ARG A 190 0.64 4.92 17.67
C ARG A 190 1.89 5.43 16.95
N THR A 191 1.88 6.70 16.61
CA THR A 191 2.99 7.36 15.94
C THR A 191 3.55 8.47 16.82
N GLY A 192 4.81 8.34 17.24
CA GLY A 192 5.45 9.28 18.13
C GLY A 192 4.89 9.25 19.57
N ARG A 193 4.93 10.42 20.25
CA ARG A 193 4.48 10.60 21.65
C ARG A 193 2.97 10.84 21.80
N SER A 194 2.18 10.78 20.72
CA SER A 194 0.73 10.95 20.79
C SER A 194 0.09 9.88 21.67
N PRO A 195 -0.77 10.22 22.63
CA PRO A 195 -1.53 9.24 23.39
C PRO A 195 -2.58 8.55 22.52
N PHE A 196 -2.95 9.14 21.38
CA PHE A 196 -3.98 8.63 20.49
C PHE A 196 -3.37 7.84 19.34
N ALA A 197 -3.91 6.67 19.07
CA ALA A 197 -3.62 5.91 17.87
C ALA A 197 -4.47 6.47 16.71
N LEU A 198 -3.82 7.03 15.69
CA LEU A 198 -4.50 7.55 14.51
C LEU A 198 -4.70 6.50 13.43
N TYR A 199 -3.88 5.44 13.47
CA TYR A 199 -3.83 4.42 12.43
C TYR A 199 -4.11 3.03 12.99
N ARG A 200 -4.46 2.14 12.08
CA ARG A 200 -4.56 0.70 12.31
C ARG A 200 -3.71 -0.03 11.28
N CYS A 201 -3.01 -1.05 11.72
CA CYS A 201 -2.32 -2.00 10.86
C CYS A 201 -3.17 -3.27 10.79
N PHE A 202 -3.45 -3.70 9.57
CA PHE A 202 -4.02 -5.00 9.25
C PHE A 202 -2.92 -5.87 8.67
N ALA A 203 -2.83 -7.11 9.09
CA ALA A 203 -1.80 -8.04 8.65
C ALA A 203 -2.42 -9.38 8.24
N LEU A 204 -2.11 -9.79 7.03
CA LEU A 204 -2.44 -11.11 6.47
C LEU A 204 -1.14 -11.79 6.03
N GLN A 205 -1.14 -13.11 6.00
CA GLN A 205 -0.02 -13.89 5.49
C GLN A 205 -0.55 -14.94 4.51
N LYS A 206 0.04 -15.00 3.31
CA LYS A 206 -0.25 -16.06 2.36
C LYS A 206 0.26 -17.38 2.92
N THR A 207 -0.55 -18.42 2.82
CA THR A 207 -0.20 -19.77 3.29
C THR A 207 1.12 -20.21 2.63
N ALA A 208 2.03 -20.75 3.41
CA ALA A 208 3.22 -21.39 2.86
C ALA A 208 2.80 -22.64 2.06
N GLN A 209 3.43 -22.85 0.91
CA GLN A 209 3.25 -24.10 0.19
C GLN A 209 3.78 -25.23 1.09
N ARG A 210 2.95 -26.23 1.42
CA ARG A 210 3.45 -27.44 2.05
C ARG A 210 4.20 -28.19 0.95
N ASP A 211 5.50 -28.31 1.06
CA ASP A 211 6.25 -29.24 0.26
C ASP A 211 5.69 -30.65 0.54
N HIS A 212 4.91 -31.17 -0.39
CA HIS A 212 4.65 -32.57 -0.44
C HIS A 212 5.99 -33.23 -0.82
N GLN A 213 6.81 -33.52 0.18
CA GLN A 213 7.83 -34.54 0.04
C GLN A 213 7.07 -35.82 -0.26
N GLN A 214 7.15 -36.25 -1.50
CA GLN A 214 6.77 -37.58 -1.92
C GLN A 214 7.74 -38.52 -1.23
N ASP A 215 7.20 -39.34 -0.34
CA ASP A 215 7.84 -40.60 0.11
C ASP A 215 7.96 -41.58 -1.06
#